data_2ce7faafb068d4203fcb1ca2c896d44c
#
_entry.id   2ce7faafb068d4203fcb1ca2c896d44c
#
_cell.length_a   1.000
_cell.length_b   1.000
_cell.length_c   1.000
_cell.angle_alpha   90.00
_cell.angle_beta   90.00
_cell.angle_gamma   90.00
#
_symmetry.space_group_name_H-M   'P 1'
#
loop_
_entity.id
_entity.type
_entity.pdbx_description
1 polymer ?
#
loop_
_entity_poly.entity_id
_entity_poly.type
_entity_poly.pdbx_seq_one_letter_code
_entity_poly.pdbx_strand_id
1 'polypeptide(L)'
;MRYLLLKISIFSLLSLSLLGQQVWLVLNTSDDTDTLQVLHAEIDSILNSRLASISSAGYWDSRIELSQDVEQPNFIMGNIIPGDPSRLSYIHFSGLSDRDSGYLEKEFKMGRPSITTENLQQAKRRLIGLGYQLADMPQLSIDSNAEYHLKYTVINHPELRVQGLASFNRSGTVDTVAWYGQVNVNIPNFDGKGKSFDFAWERLKSNSESFHLGFHYPWLFQLPIEGVFQFGRDVVDGNYQVVQSTVGLEWDIDWERSIHFNYEKNESIITHEGSLLFPEWAADKKRMLGLGYRQTSLNTQTHHGVSLRTTLYQEMNFEPQSISKFKLRSEAEFLLLANFYISQRVDATIQNHTVSLTDPSILMPLGGVNSVRGYEEAYVRAPNTISMQNTLHYTIRNQSQILAFYDFGLHNTENSIENIQGYGLGIQLRSGRGPIRLILASHKGIKMSNSFFHLEYSGGIPWIDR
;
A
#
# COMPACT_ATOMS: atom_id res chain seq x y z
N MET A 1 -21.25 20.60 -1.46
CA MET A 1 -20.74 21.62 -2.37
C MET A 1 -21.73 22.78 -2.50
N ARG A 2 -22.16 23.33 -1.38
CA ARG A 2 -22.98 24.54 -1.29
C ARG A 2 -22.65 25.17 0.05
N TYR A 3 -21.64 25.96 0.15
CA TYR A 3 -21.27 26.95 1.16
C TYR A 3 -19.75 27.22 1.05
N LEU A 4 -19.28 27.49 -0.17
CA LEU A 4 -18.15 28.41 -0.31
C LEU A 4 -18.83 29.76 -0.56
N LEU A 5 -19.30 30.42 0.49
CA LEU A 5 -19.65 31.84 0.39
C LEU A 5 -18.35 32.62 0.32
N LEU A 6 -17.79 32.64 -0.90
CA LEU A 6 -16.86 33.66 -1.30
C LEU A 6 -17.53 35.00 -1.07
N LYS A 7 -17.19 35.71 -0.01
CA LYS A 7 -17.45 37.14 0.06
C LYS A 7 -16.44 37.84 -0.83
N ILE A 8 -16.60 37.67 -2.14
CA ILE A 8 -16.02 38.61 -3.09
C ILE A 8 -16.95 39.83 -3.01
N SER A 9 -16.50 40.87 -2.35
CA SER A 9 -17.10 42.19 -2.51
C SER A 9 -16.79 42.66 -3.92
N ILE A 10 -17.55 42.20 -4.89
CA ILE A 10 -17.46 42.68 -6.26
C ILE A 10 -18.04 44.09 -6.26
N PHE A 11 -17.19 45.07 -6.44
CA PHE A 11 -17.61 46.40 -6.86
C PHE A 11 -18.27 46.26 -8.24
N SER A 12 -19.59 46.23 -8.27
CA SER A 12 -20.40 46.26 -9.49
C SER A 12 -20.34 47.63 -10.12
N LEU A 13 -19.30 47.94 -10.84
CA LEU A 13 -19.21 49.08 -11.74
C LEU A 13 -18.20 48.81 -12.85
N LEU A 14 -18.59 47.93 -13.77
CA LEU A 14 -17.86 47.84 -15.04
C LEU A 14 -18.85 47.51 -16.17
N SER A 15 -19.02 48.49 -17.04
CA SER A 15 -19.82 48.36 -18.28
C SER A 15 -19.29 47.24 -19.19
N LEU A 16 -20.16 46.63 -19.97
CA LEU A 16 -19.84 45.57 -20.96
C LEU A 16 -18.67 45.92 -21.92
N SER A 17 -18.23 47.18 -21.97
CA SER A 17 -17.13 47.61 -22.82
C SER A 17 -15.74 47.23 -22.35
N LEU A 18 -15.57 46.70 -21.14
CA LEU A 18 -14.26 46.33 -20.56
C LEU A 18 -13.87 44.85 -20.75
N LEU A 19 -14.77 44.02 -21.19
CA LEU A 19 -14.56 42.55 -21.32
C LEU A 19 -13.41 42.13 -22.25
N GLY A 20 -12.97 43.02 -23.15
CA GLY A 20 -11.87 42.79 -24.07
C GLY A 20 -10.58 43.57 -23.76
N GLN A 21 -10.55 44.35 -22.66
CA GLN A 21 -9.35 45.10 -22.28
C GLN A 21 -8.34 44.25 -21.52
N GLN A 22 -7.07 44.38 -21.87
CA GLN A 22 -5.97 43.84 -21.08
C GLN A 22 -5.71 44.74 -19.87
N VAL A 23 -5.60 44.12 -18.70
CA VAL A 23 -5.30 44.80 -17.45
C VAL A 23 -4.10 44.10 -16.77
N TRP A 24 -3.43 44.86 -15.91
CA TRP A 24 -2.38 44.32 -15.05
C TRP A 24 -2.99 43.89 -13.73
N LEU A 25 -2.93 42.61 -13.42
CA LEU A 25 -3.29 42.05 -12.15
C LEU A 25 -2.04 41.82 -11.30
N VAL A 26 -1.93 42.56 -10.20
CA VAL A 26 -0.84 42.46 -9.25
C VAL A 26 -1.35 41.76 -8.02
N LEU A 27 -0.88 40.54 -7.75
CA LEU A 27 -1.24 39.76 -6.59
C LEU A 27 -0.14 39.80 -5.54
N ASN A 28 -0.42 40.41 -4.41
CA ASN A 28 0.50 40.55 -3.28
C ASN A 28 0.19 39.48 -2.22
N THR A 29 1.21 38.75 -1.78
CA THR A 29 1.20 37.96 -0.55
C THR A 29 2.14 38.59 0.47
N SER A 30 2.22 38.08 1.69
CA SER A 30 3.19 38.54 2.70
C SER A 30 4.64 38.47 2.21
N ASP A 31 4.96 37.53 1.32
CA ASP A 31 6.31 37.14 0.98
C ASP A 31 6.66 37.32 -0.52
N ASP A 32 5.65 37.53 -1.37
CA ASP A 32 5.84 37.59 -2.82
C ASP A 32 4.82 38.50 -3.52
N THR A 33 5.21 39.03 -4.69
CA THR A 33 4.36 39.83 -5.57
C THR A 33 4.37 39.24 -6.98
N ASP A 34 3.22 38.75 -7.43
CA ASP A 34 3.05 38.19 -8.77
C ASP A 34 2.32 39.21 -9.66
N THR A 35 2.84 39.50 -10.83
CA THR A 35 2.27 40.49 -11.76
C THR A 35 1.94 39.80 -13.08
N LEU A 36 0.65 39.81 -13.43
CA LEU A 36 0.11 39.14 -14.61
C LEU A 36 -0.59 40.13 -15.52
N GLN A 37 -0.34 40.07 -16.83
CA GLN A 37 -1.13 40.76 -17.83
C GLN A 37 -2.25 39.81 -18.31
N VAL A 38 -3.48 40.18 -18.04
CA VAL A 38 -4.64 39.30 -18.26
C VAL A 38 -5.80 40.03 -18.93
N LEU A 39 -6.71 39.31 -19.56
CA LEU A 39 -8.00 39.90 -19.96
C LEU A 39 -8.87 40.14 -18.74
N HIS A 40 -9.58 41.24 -18.71
CA HIS A 40 -10.47 41.58 -17.59
C HIS A 40 -11.47 40.44 -17.27
N ALA A 41 -11.93 39.73 -18.30
CA ALA A 41 -12.85 38.59 -18.18
C ALA A 41 -12.20 37.35 -17.52
N GLU A 42 -10.87 37.27 -17.44
CA GLU A 42 -10.14 36.12 -16.88
C GLU A 42 -9.78 36.32 -15.40
N ILE A 43 -9.94 37.53 -14.86
CA ILE A 43 -9.56 37.86 -13.49
C ILE A 43 -10.22 36.92 -12.49
N ASP A 44 -11.54 36.74 -12.56
CA ASP A 44 -12.28 35.90 -11.63
C ASP A 44 -11.80 34.44 -11.67
N SER A 45 -11.44 33.95 -12.85
CA SER A 45 -10.92 32.59 -13.02
C SER A 45 -9.55 32.45 -12.35
N ILE A 46 -8.67 33.44 -12.50
CA ILE A 46 -7.31 33.46 -11.91
C ILE A 46 -7.41 33.58 -10.39
N LEU A 47 -8.25 34.47 -9.87
CA LEU A 47 -8.46 34.66 -8.43
C LEU A 47 -9.02 33.39 -7.79
N ASN A 48 -10.02 32.79 -8.42
CA ASN A 48 -10.61 31.53 -7.94
C ASN A 48 -9.57 30.39 -7.96
N SER A 49 -8.72 30.31 -8.99
CA SER A 49 -7.64 29.32 -9.05
C SER A 49 -6.61 29.53 -7.92
N ARG A 50 -6.26 30.78 -7.64
CA ARG A 50 -5.33 31.10 -6.53
C ARG A 50 -5.95 30.79 -5.16
N LEU A 51 -7.19 31.16 -4.93
CA LEU A 51 -7.93 30.79 -3.69
C LEU A 51 -8.05 29.29 -3.53
N ALA A 52 -8.37 28.57 -4.60
CA ALA A 52 -8.42 27.11 -4.57
C ALA A 52 -7.07 26.49 -4.21
N SER A 53 -5.97 27.03 -4.74
CA SER A 53 -4.62 26.59 -4.38
C SER A 53 -4.30 26.80 -2.90
N ILE A 54 -4.63 27.97 -2.36
CA ILE A 54 -4.37 28.32 -0.95
C ILE A 54 -5.28 27.50 -0.03
N SER A 55 -6.55 27.33 -0.38
CA SER A 55 -7.47 26.44 0.36
C SER A 55 -7.01 24.99 0.34
N SER A 56 -6.48 24.52 -0.80
CA SER A 56 -5.93 23.16 -0.89
C SER A 56 -4.71 22.94 0.01
N ALA A 57 -3.98 24.00 0.33
CA ALA A 57 -2.86 24.00 1.29
C ALA A 57 -3.34 24.10 2.75
N GLY A 58 -4.66 24.21 3.01
CA GLY A 58 -5.23 24.18 4.36
C GLY A 58 -5.64 25.54 4.92
N TYR A 59 -5.63 26.61 4.12
CA TYR A 59 -6.03 27.95 4.54
C TYR A 59 -7.42 28.27 3.99
N TRP A 60 -8.46 27.75 4.61
CA TRP A 60 -9.85 27.83 4.12
C TRP A 60 -10.51 29.18 4.35
N ASP A 61 -9.99 29.99 5.28
CA ASP A 61 -10.43 31.39 5.53
C ASP A 61 -9.70 32.41 4.66
N SER A 62 -9.00 31.96 3.63
CA SER A 62 -8.27 32.83 2.72
C SER A 62 -9.21 33.74 1.95
N ARG A 63 -8.82 34.99 1.81
CA ARG A 63 -9.52 35.98 1.01
C ARG A 63 -8.59 36.79 0.18
N ILE A 64 -9.11 37.36 -0.92
CA ILE A 64 -8.41 38.31 -1.75
C ILE A 64 -9.16 39.63 -1.68
N GLU A 65 -8.48 40.67 -1.22
CA GLU A 65 -9.01 42.02 -1.21
C GLU A 65 -8.55 42.75 -2.46
N LEU A 66 -9.50 43.12 -3.33
CA LEU A 66 -9.20 43.81 -4.57
C LEU A 66 -9.28 45.31 -4.36
N SER A 67 -8.31 46.03 -4.91
CA SER A 67 -8.29 47.47 -5.02
C SER A 67 -7.88 47.89 -6.43
N GLN A 68 -8.49 48.93 -6.93
CA GLN A 68 -8.17 49.52 -8.21
C GLN A 68 -7.78 51.00 -8.00
N ASP A 69 -6.65 51.38 -8.60
CA ASP A 69 -6.22 52.79 -8.54
C ASP A 69 -7.06 53.63 -9.51
N VAL A 70 -7.60 54.73 -8.97
CA VAL A 70 -8.40 55.66 -9.77
C VAL A 70 -7.59 56.33 -10.85
N GLU A 71 -6.29 56.57 -10.59
CA GLU A 71 -5.36 57.20 -11.54
C GLU A 71 -4.84 56.21 -12.60
N GLN A 72 -4.86 54.89 -12.29
CA GLN A 72 -4.39 53.86 -13.19
C GLN A 72 -5.45 52.74 -13.34
N PRO A 73 -6.55 52.97 -14.09
CA PRO A 73 -7.65 52.05 -14.18
C PRO A 73 -7.34 50.68 -14.81
N ASN A 74 -6.17 50.57 -15.45
CA ASN A 74 -5.68 49.30 -16.01
C ASN A 74 -4.87 48.45 -15.01
N PHE A 75 -4.70 48.92 -13.77
CA PHE A 75 -4.03 48.17 -12.71
C PHE A 75 -5.03 47.77 -11.64
N ILE A 76 -5.08 46.47 -11.38
CA ILE A 76 -5.90 45.88 -10.30
C ILE A 76 -4.93 45.23 -9.33
N MET A 77 -4.96 45.66 -8.08
CA MET A 77 -4.19 45.05 -7.01
C MET A 77 -5.05 44.11 -6.19
N GLY A 78 -4.58 42.88 -6.00
CA GLY A 78 -5.21 41.87 -5.14
C GLY A 78 -4.26 41.55 -3.98
N ASN A 79 -4.67 41.87 -2.77
CA ASN A 79 -3.97 41.46 -1.55
C ASN A 79 -4.51 40.13 -1.09
N ILE A 80 -3.67 39.11 -1.13
CA ILE A 80 -4.01 37.77 -0.68
C ILE A 80 -3.77 37.69 0.83
N ILE A 81 -4.81 37.44 1.58
CA ILE A 81 -4.79 37.25 3.03
C ILE A 81 -5.06 35.77 3.28
N PRO A 82 -4.04 34.96 3.60
CA PRO A 82 -4.21 33.52 3.73
C PRO A 82 -5.03 33.09 4.95
N GLY A 83 -5.22 33.95 5.93
CA GLY A 83 -5.85 33.56 7.19
C GLY A 83 -4.99 32.60 8.02
N ASP A 84 -5.57 32.00 9.04
CA ASP A 84 -4.91 30.96 9.85
C ASP A 84 -5.05 29.58 9.22
N PRO A 85 -4.07 28.68 9.43
CA PRO A 85 -4.21 27.29 9.00
C PRO A 85 -5.43 26.65 9.66
N SER A 86 -6.37 26.23 8.84
CA SER A 86 -7.63 25.63 9.31
C SER A 86 -7.38 24.25 9.88
N ARG A 87 -7.70 24.05 11.15
CA ARG A 87 -7.57 22.75 11.85
C ARG A 87 -8.93 22.11 12.00
N LEU A 88 -8.95 20.80 11.82
CA LEU A 88 -10.14 20.01 12.01
C LEU A 88 -10.39 19.82 13.50
N SER A 89 -11.48 20.35 14.02
CA SER A 89 -11.84 20.21 15.43
C SER A 89 -12.55 18.89 15.70
N TYR A 90 -13.40 18.48 14.76
CA TYR A 90 -14.16 17.25 14.93
C TYR A 90 -14.41 16.54 13.60
N ILE A 91 -14.35 15.20 13.63
CA ILE A 91 -14.75 14.32 12.52
C ILE A 91 -15.94 13.49 13.00
N HIS A 92 -17.04 13.54 12.25
CA HIS A 92 -18.24 12.78 12.52
C HIS A 92 -18.49 11.73 11.45
N PHE A 93 -18.81 10.51 11.89
CA PHE A 93 -19.16 9.39 11.00
C PHE A 93 -20.64 9.09 11.15
N SER A 94 -21.39 9.14 10.04
CA SER A 94 -22.83 8.79 10.00
C SER A 94 -23.05 7.56 9.12
N GLY A 95 -24.13 6.81 9.39
CA GLY A 95 -24.47 5.59 8.67
C GLY A 95 -23.84 4.32 9.27
N LEU A 96 -23.23 4.42 10.44
CA LEU A 96 -22.54 3.34 11.13
C LEU A 96 -23.22 3.02 12.47
N SER A 97 -22.90 1.83 13.02
CA SER A 97 -23.20 1.51 14.41
C SER A 97 -22.35 2.36 15.37
N ASP A 98 -22.81 2.52 16.63
CA ASP A 98 -22.02 3.23 17.66
C ASP A 98 -20.63 2.62 17.87
N ARG A 99 -20.48 1.31 17.63
CA ARG A 99 -19.19 0.60 17.75
C ARG A 99 -18.22 1.00 16.67
N ASP A 100 -18.68 1.03 15.41
CA ASP A 100 -17.90 1.42 14.25
C ASP A 100 -17.52 2.91 14.33
N SER A 101 -18.48 3.75 14.69
CA SER A 101 -18.25 5.19 14.86
C SER A 101 -17.18 5.46 15.93
N GLY A 102 -17.30 4.82 17.10
CA GLY A 102 -16.32 4.96 18.18
C GLY A 102 -14.92 4.43 17.82
N TYR A 103 -14.83 3.41 16.98
CA TYR A 103 -13.56 2.95 16.45
C TYR A 103 -12.94 3.98 15.49
N LEU A 104 -13.71 4.45 14.51
CA LEU A 104 -13.23 5.44 13.54
C LEU A 104 -12.87 6.78 14.20
N GLU A 105 -13.62 7.22 15.20
CA GLU A 105 -13.27 8.44 15.93
C GLU A 105 -11.91 8.35 16.61
N LYS A 106 -11.56 7.19 17.19
CA LYS A 106 -10.23 6.95 17.75
C LYS A 106 -9.15 6.96 16.68
N GLU A 107 -9.38 6.24 15.60
CA GLU A 107 -8.47 6.11 14.45
C GLU A 107 -8.14 7.48 13.84
N PHE A 108 -9.15 8.33 13.71
CA PHE A 108 -8.99 9.65 13.11
C PHE A 108 -8.52 10.73 14.09
N LYS A 109 -8.58 10.49 15.40
CA LYS A 109 -7.95 11.37 16.39
C LYS A 109 -6.43 11.37 16.32
N MET A 110 -5.81 10.25 15.92
CA MET A 110 -4.35 10.15 15.76
C MET A 110 -3.82 11.02 14.63
N GLY A 111 -4.57 11.12 13.54
CA GLY A 111 -4.17 11.83 12.34
C GLY A 111 -4.86 13.17 12.20
N ARG A 112 -5.04 14.01 13.25
CA ARG A 112 -5.66 15.34 13.11
C ARG A 112 -4.88 16.22 12.13
N PRO A 113 -5.14 16.07 10.84
CA PRO A 113 -4.42 16.85 9.83
C PRO A 113 -5.03 18.23 9.73
N SER A 114 -4.22 19.19 9.33
CA SER A 114 -4.75 20.39 8.68
C SER A 114 -5.69 19.99 7.55
N ILE A 115 -6.74 20.76 7.30
CA ILE A 115 -7.74 20.46 6.25
C ILE A 115 -7.10 20.76 4.88
N THR A 116 -6.17 19.95 4.46
CA THR A 116 -5.60 20.00 3.10
C THR A 116 -6.30 19.00 2.20
N THR A 117 -6.28 19.23 0.91
CA THR A 117 -6.82 18.27 -0.07
C THR A 117 -6.10 16.93 0.03
N GLU A 118 -4.80 16.93 0.28
CA GLU A 118 -4.00 15.72 0.45
C GLU A 118 -4.43 14.92 1.68
N ASN A 119 -4.61 15.58 2.82
CA ASN A 119 -5.06 14.94 4.06
C ASN A 119 -6.48 14.39 3.95
N LEU A 120 -7.37 15.06 3.23
CA LEU A 120 -8.72 14.55 2.94
C LEU A 120 -8.66 13.28 2.05
N GLN A 121 -7.76 13.26 1.08
CA GLN A 121 -7.53 12.07 0.25
C GLN A 121 -6.90 10.92 1.06
N GLN A 122 -5.97 11.23 1.95
CA GLN A 122 -5.37 10.26 2.85
C GLN A 122 -6.42 9.66 3.81
N ALA A 123 -7.27 10.50 4.39
CA ALA A 123 -8.39 10.06 5.22
C ALA A 123 -9.34 9.12 4.46
N LYS A 124 -9.67 9.45 3.22
CA LYS A 124 -10.47 8.59 2.33
C LYS A 124 -9.78 7.25 2.09
N ARG A 125 -8.48 7.24 1.78
CA ARG A 125 -7.71 6.00 1.59
C ARG A 125 -7.69 5.15 2.86
N ARG A 126 -7.51 5.79 4.02
CA ARG A 126 -7.55 5.09 5.32
C ARG A 126 -8.89 4.42 5.56
N LEU A 127 -10.01 5.11 5.32
CA LEU A 127 -11.35 4.53 5.44
C LEU A 127 -11.53 3.28 4.56
N ILE A 128 -11.16 3.39 3.28
CA ILE A 128 -11.24 2.26 2.35
C ILE A 128 -10.32 1.12 2.78
N GLY A 129 -9.11 1.43 3.26
CA GLY A 129 -8.17 0.45 3.80
C GLY A 129 -8.74 -0.34 4.99
N LEU A 130 -9.48 0.33 5.85
CA LEU A 130 -10.16 -0.25 7.00
C LEU A 130 -11.46 -1.02 6.64
N GLY A 131 -11.84 -1.08 5.38
CA GLY A 131 -13.02 -1.82 4.92
C GLY A 131 -14.31 -1.03 4.88
N TYR A 132 -14.26 0.31 5.00
CA TYR A 132 -15.43 1.17 4.89
C TYR A 132 -15.57 1.75 3.49
N GLN A 133 -16.82 1.97 3.05
CA GLN A 133 -17.13 2.68 1.80
C GLN A 133 -17.73 4.03 2.11
N LEU A 134 -17.39 5.04 1.30
CA LEU A 134 -18.03 6.34 1.37
C LEU A 134 -19.34 6.31 0.56
N ALA A 135 -20.45 6.60 1.23
CA ALA A 135 -21.75 6.74 0.56
C ALA A 135 -21.85 8.06 -0.22
N ASP A 136 -21.26 9.13 0.32
CA ASP A 136 -21.28 10.47 -0.24
C ASP A 136 -19.91 11.14 -0.15
N MET A 137 -19.78 12.29 -0.84
CA MET A 137 -18.65 13.19 -0.64
C MET A 137 -18.61 13.71 0.79
N PRO A 138 -17.44 13.85 1.42
CA PRO A 138 -17.32 14.44 2.75
C PRO A 138 -17.92 15.86 2.78
N GLN A 139 -18.65 16.17 3.84
CA GLN A 139 -19.25 17.49 4.06
C GLN A 139 -18.42 18.25 5.08
N LEU A 140 -17.86 19.38 4.67
CA LEU A 140 -17.18 20.31 5.56
C LEU A 140 -18.19 21.35 6.03
N SER A 141 -18.27 21.61 7.32
CA SER A 141 -19.10 22.66 7.94
C SER A 141 -18.28 23.43 8.96
N ILE A 142 -18.69 24.65 9.22
CA ILE A 142 -18.12 25.52 10.25
C ILE A 142 -19.21 25.76 11.27
N ASP A 143 -18.92 25.64 12.54
CA ASP A 143 -19.85 25.92 13.62
C ASP A 143 -19.86 27.41 14.03
N SER A 144 -20.65 27.73 15.06
CA SER A 144 -20.76 29.10 15.59
C SER A 144 -19.48 29.61 16.26
N ASN A 145 -18.53 28.72 16.60
CA ASN A 145 -17.25 29.03 17.20
C ASN A 145 -16.13 29.13 16.17
N ALA A 146 -16.47 29.13 14.88
CA ALA A 146 -15.53 29.09 13.75
C ALA A 146 -14.67 27.81 13.71
N GLU A 147 -15.16 26.70 14.31
CA GLU A 147 -14.50 25.41 14.24
C GLU A 147 -14.93 24.61 13.02
N TYR A 148 -13.96 23.94 12.38
CA TYR A 148 -14.21 23.11 11.20
C TYR A 148 -14.61 21.68 11.60
N HIS A 149 -15.74 21.23 11.09
CA HIS A 149 -16.30 19.91 11.27
C HIS A 149 -16.37 19.17 9.94
N LEU A 150 -15.83 17.96 9.90
CA LEU A 150 -15.88 17.10 8.73
C LEU A 150 -16.81 15.93 8.98
N LYS A 151 -17.86 15.81 8.17
CA LYS A 151 -18.80 14.70 8.23
C LYS A 151 -18.59 13.74 7.09
N TYR A 152 -18.33 12.48 7.42
CA TYR A 152 -18.32 11.36 6.47
C TYR A 152 -19.62 10.55 6.60
N THR A 153 -20.31 10.32 5.48
CA THR A 153 -21.37 9.31 5.41
C THR A 153 -20.75 8.02 4.93
N VAL A 154 -20.73 7.01 5.80
CA VAL A 154 -19.93 5.80 5.61
C VAL A 154 -20.82 4.57 5.71
N ILE A 155 -20.57 3.60 4.88
CA ILE A 155 -21.24 2.30 4.91
C ILE A 155 -20.20 1.26 5.32
N ASN A 156 -20.54 0.48 6.36
CA ASN A 156 -19.73 -0.68 6.72
C ASN A 156 -20.11 -1.83 5.78
N HIS A 157 -19.27 -2.05 4.77
CA HIS A 157 -19.34 -3.22 3.91
C HIS A 157 -18.04 -4.00 4.07
N PRO A 158 -17.98 -4.95 5.02
CA PRO A 158 -16.83 -5.83 5.09
C PRO A 158 -16.78 -6.65 3.80
N GLU A 159 -15.96 -6.21 2.86
CA GLU A 159 -15.70 -6.96 1.64
C GLU A 159 -14.72 -8.07 1.95
N LEU A 160 -15.15 -9.31 1.72
CA LEU A 160 -14.24 -10.45 1.66
C LEU A 160 -13.30 -10.23 0.47
N ARG A 161 -12.04 -9.90 0.74
CA ARG A 161 -11.03 -9.73 -0.31
C ARG A 161 -10.44 -11.09 -0.63
N VAL A 162 -10.62 -11.54 -1.85
CA VAL A 162 -10.09 -12.80 -2.33
C VAL A 162 -9.08 -12.54 -3.44
N GLN A 163 -7.90 -13.12 -3.29
CA GLN A 163 -6.90 -13.19 -4.34
C GLN A 163 -6.63 -14.65 -4.64
N GLY A 164 -6.64 -15.00 -5.90
CA GLY A 164 -6.34 -16.36 -6.37
C GLY A 164 -5.30 -16.32 -7.47
N LEU A 165 -4.43 -17.31 -7.46
CA LEU A 165 -3.48 -17.59 -8.51
C LEU A 165 -3.66 -19.05 -8.94
N ALA A 166 -3.74 -19.28 -10.24
CA ALA A 166 -3.59 -20.58 -10.83
C ALA A 166 -2.42 -20.57 -11.80
N SER A 167 -1.57 -21.55 -11.69
CA SER A 167 -0.36 -21.68 -12.49
C SER A 167 -0.29 -23.10 -13.04
N PHE A 168 0.23 -23.27 -14.23
CA PHE A 168 0.51 -24.58 -14.76
C PHE A 168 1.84 -24.61 -15.47
N ASN A 169 2.51 -25.76 -15.39
CA ASN A 169 3.73 -26.02 -16.11
C ASN A 169 3.60 -27.38 -16.81
N ARG A 170 4.11 -27.43 -18.04
CA ARG A 170 4.23 -28.71 -18.77
C ARG A 170 5.61 -29.27 -18.53
N SER A 171 5.69 -30.34 -17.75
CA SER A 171 6.95 -31.07 -17.55
C SER A 171 7.41 -31.71 -18.86
N GLY A 172 8.63 -31.39 -19.30
CA GLY A 172 9.17 -31.87 -20.59
C GLY A 172 9.43 -33.38 -20.69
N THR A 173 9.31 -34.13 -19.60
CA THR A 173 9.61 -35.57 -19.52
C THR A 173 8.38 -36.45 -19.36
N VAL A 174 7.25 -35.91 -18.94
CA VAL A 174 5.98 -36.62 -18.81
C VAL A 174 4.87 -35.70 -19.33
N ASP A 175 3.96 -36.21 -20.16
CA ASP A 175 2.85 -35.44 -20.74
C ASP A 175 1.78 -35.05 -19.68
N THR A 176 2.19 -34.77 -18.45
CA THR A 176 1.34 -34.37 -17.36
C THR A 176 1.42 -32.86 -17.14
N VAL A 177 0.29 -32.19 -17.14
CA VAL A 177 0.15 -30.80 -16.74
C VAL A 177 0.05 -30.77 -15.21
N ALA A 178 1.02 -30.16 -14.54
CA ALA A 178 0.96 -29.93 -13.12
C ALA A 178 0.24 -28.59 -12.87
N TRP A 179 -0.80 -28.63 -12.06
CA TRP A 179 -1.55 -27.48 -11.61
C TRP A 179 -1.08 -27.04 -10.22
N TYR A 180 -0.88 -25.76 -10.06
CA TYR A 180 -0.47 -25.11 -8.83
C TYR A 180 -1.46 -24.00 -8.53
N GLY A 181 -1.65 -23.69 -7.26
CA GLY A 181 -2.61 -22.66 -6.89
C GLY A 181 -2.29 -21.97 -5.58
N GLN A 182 -2.80 -20.76 -5.47
CA GLN A 182 -2.76 -19.95 -4.27
C GLN A 182 -4.13 -19.30 -4.06
N VAL A 183 -4.57 -19.25 -2.80
CA VAL A 183 -5.77 -18.53 -2.39
C VAL A 183 -5.43 -17.71 -1.16
N ASN A 184 -5.61 -16.40 -1.25
CA ASN A 184 -5.52 -15.48 -0.14
C ASN A 184 -6.90 -14.89 0.13
N VAL A 185 -7.30 -14.89 1.38
CA VAL A 185 -8.56 -14.33 1.86
C VAL A 185 -8.26 -13.33 2.96
N ASN A 186 -8.70 -12.09 2.80
CA ASN A 186 -8.62 -11.07 3.83
C ASN A 186 -10.04 -10.60 4.18
N ILE A 187 -10.35 -10.58 5.46
CA ILE A 187 -11.63 -10.11 6.00
C ILE A 187 -11.32 -8.90 6.89
N PRO A 188 -11.34 -7.68 6.33
CA PRO A 188 -11.13 -6.49 7.13
C PRO A 188 -12.37 -6.18 7.97
N ASN A 189 -12.16 -5.66 9.17
CA ASN A 189 -13.21 -5.10 10.03
C ASN A 189 -14.45 -6.01 10.23
N PHE A 190 -14.24 -7.31 10.47
CA PHE A 190 -15.34 -8.30 10.49
C PHE A 190 -16.32 -8.13 11.67
N ASP A 191 -15.97 -7.34 12.70
CA ASP A 191 -16.80 -7.12 13.89
C ASP A 191 -17.14 -5.64 14.15
N GLY A 192 -16.81 -4.75 13.21
CA GLY A 192 -17.06 -3.31 13.34
C GLY A 192 -16.10 -2.57 14.28
N LYS A 193 -15.00 -3.22 14.73
CA LYS A 193 -13.98 -2.64 15.61
C LYS A 193 -12.59 -2.62 15.00
N GLY A 194 -12.52 -2.72 13.68
CA GLY A 194 -11.28 -2.72 12.93
C GLY A 194 -10.51 -4.04 12.95
N LYS A 195 -11.04 -5.11 13.57
CA LYS A 195 -10.35 -6.40 13.57
C LYS A 195 -10.33 -7.00 12.18
N SER A 196 -9.20 -7.58 11.80
CA SER A 196 -9.07 -8.28 10.53
C SER A 196 -8.58 -9.71 10.71
N PHE A 197 -8.93 -10.52 9.75
CA PHE A 197 -8.52 -11.90 9.64
C PHE A 197 -7.95 -12.16 8.26
N ASP A 198 -6.80 -12.82 8.21
CA ASP A 198 -6.10 -13.20 7.00
C ASP A 198 -5.94 -14.70 6.93
N PHE A 199 -6.20 -15.25 5.77
CA PHE A 199 -5.96 -16.65 5.45
C PHE A 199 -5.21 -16.72 4.13
N ALA A 200 -4.13 -17.50 4.08
CA ALA A 200 -3.43 -17.82 2.85
C ALA A 200 -3.19 -19.33 2.79
N TRP A 201 -3.47 -19.89 1.65
CA TRP A 201 -3.11 -21.26 1.30
C TRP A 201 -2.47 -21.26 -0.08
N GLU A 202 -1.39 -22.00 -0.20
CA GLU A 202 -0.73 -22.19 -1.48
C GLU A 202 -0.18 -23.60 -1.65
N ARG A 203 -0.27 -24.11 -2.85
CA ARG A 203 0.37 -25.33 -3.30
C ARG A 203 1.02 -25.05 -4.64
N LEU A 204 2.29 -24.70 -4.61
CA LEU A 204 3.04 -24.21 -5.77
C LEU A 204 4.02 -25.24 -6.32
N LYS A 205 4.13 -26.41 -5.67
CA LYS A 205 4.83 -27.62 -6.07
C LYS A 205 4.06 -28.87 -5.65
N SER A 206 4.32 -30.01 -6.31
CA SER A 206 3.58 -31.25 -6.05
C SER A 206 3.64 -31.71 -4.60
N ASN A 207 4.77 -31.56 -3.92
CA ASN A 207 4.99 -32.03 -2.55
C ASN A 207 5.27 -30.86 -1.58
N SER A 208 4.87 -29.64 -1.95
CA SER A 208 5.03 -28.46 -1.12
C SER A 208 3.69 -27.75 -0.96
N GLU A 209 3.35 -27.46 0.27
CA GLU A 209 2.10 -26.78 0.64
C GLU A 209 2.38 -25.79 1.75
N SER A 210 1.77 -24.64 1.67
CA SER A 210 1.90 -23.57 2.66
C SER A 210 0.51 -23.15 3.13
N PHE A 211 0.41 -22.86 4.42
CA PHE A 211 -0.81 -22.43 5.06
C PHE A 211 -0.49 -21.36 6.10
N HIS A 212 -1.15 -20.19 6.01
CA HIS A 212 -0.95 -19.09 6.94
C HIS A 212 -2.30 -18.54 7.42
N LEU A 213 -2.36 -18.24 8.70
CA LEU A 213 -3.44 -17.52 9.36
C LEU A 213 -2.89 -16.25 10.01
N GLY A 214 -3.62 -15.15 9.90
CA GLY A 214 -3.34 -13.89 10.55
C GLY A 214 -4.57 -13.35 11.26
N PHE A 215 -4.36 -12.73 12.41
CA PHE A 215 -5.40 -12.03 13.16
C PHE A 215 -4.82 -10.72 13.68
N HIS A 216 -5.54 -9.63 13.46
CA HIS A 216 -5.18 -8.29 13.84
C HIS A 216 -6.24 -7.69 14.76
N TYR A 217 -5.83 -7.16 15.88
CA TYR A 217 -6.70 -6.53 16.87
C TYR A 217 -6.21 -5.11 17.16
N PRO A 218 -6.80 -4.07 16.54
CA PRO A 218 -6.39 -2.69 16.76
C PRO A 218 -6.84 -2.17 18.13
N TRP A 219 -6.22 -1.08 18.57
CA TRP A 219 -6.58 -0.37 19.78
C TRP A 219 -6.60 -1.20 21.06
N LEU A 220 -5.55 -2.03 21.26
CA LEU A 220 -5.36 -2.74 22.51
C LEU A 220 -5.30 -1.74 23.67
N PHE A 221 -6.05 -2.04 24.73
CA PHE A 221 -6.12 -1.19 25.93
C PHE A 221 -6.49 0.28 25.64
N GLN A 222 -7.19 0.54 24.54
CA GLN A 222 -7.56 1.89 24.06
C GLN A 222 -6.36 2.77 23.64
N LEU A 223 -5.19 2.17 23.50
CA LEU A 223 -3.99 2.80 22.95
C LEU A 223 -3.89 2.53 21.43
N PRO A 224 -3.16 3.35 20.67
CA PRO A 224 -2.91 3.11 19.24
C PRO A 224 -1.91 1.96 19.03
N ILE A 225 -2.20 0.83 19.65
CA ILE A 225 -1.40 -0.39 19.60
C ILE A 225 -2.27 -1.49 19.01
N GLU A 226 -1.80 -2.09 17.94
CA GLU A 226 -2.40 -3.26 17.32
C GLU A 226 -1.74 -4.54 17.85
N GLY A 227 -2.55 -5.49 18.27
CA GLY A 227 -2.11 -6.85 18.55
C GLY A 227 -2.14 -7.68 17.28
N VAL A 228 -1.06 -8.38 16.98
CA VAL A 228 -0.91 -9.23 15.81
C VAL A 228 -0.65 -10.66 16.25
N PHE A 229 -1.41 -11.59 15.71
CA PHE A 229 -1.16 -13.02 15.84
C PHE A 229 -1.05 -13.63 14.45
N GLN A 230 -0.01 -14.41 14.20
CA GLN A 230 0.17 -15.15 12.95
C GLN A 230 0.57 -16.60 13.24
N PHE A 231 0.04 -17.50 12.46
CA PHE A 231 0.38 -18.91 12.45
C PHE A 231 0.61 -19.36 11.02
N GLY A 232 1.69 -20.08 10.78
CA GLY A 232 2.03 -20.63 9.47
C GLY A 232 2.55 -22.06 9.58
N ARG A 233 2.33 -22.82 8.53
CA ARG A 233 2.89 -24.15 8.33
C ARG A 233 3.27 -24.30 6.87
N ASP A 234 4.54 -24.58 6.63
CA ASP A 234 5.09 -24.84 5.32
C ASP A 234 5.60 -26.30 5.24
N VAL A 235 5.07 -27.07 4.32
CA VAL A 235 5.59 -28.40 3.95
C VAL A 235 6.43 -28.22 2.71
N VAL A 236 7.66 -28.70 2.73
CA VAL A 236 8.64 -28.44 1.66
C VAL A 236 9.11 -29.77 1.08
N ASP A 237 8.80 -29.99 -0.19
CA ASP A 237 9.16 -31.14 -1.01
C ASP A 237 8.87 -32.50 -0.34
N GLY A 238 7.96 -32.50 0.67
CA GLY A 238 7.69 -33.68 1.49
C GLY A 238 8.80 -34.05 2.48
N ASN A 239 9.93 -33.34 2.48
CA ASN A 239 11.13 -33.68 3.24
C ASN A 239 11.11 -33.09 4.67
N TYR A 240 10.54 -31.92 4.84
CA TYR A 240 10.40 -31.27 6.13
C TYR A 240 9.20 -30.33 6.16
N GLN A 241 8.85 -29.93 7.35
CA GLN A 241 7.86 -28.89 7.57
C GLN A 241 8.38 -27.86 8.57
N VAL A 242 8.02 -26.61 8.35
CA VAL A 242 8.29 -25.49 9.27
C VAL A 242 6.99 -25.00 9.81
N VAL A 243 6.88 -24.97 11.13
CA VAL A 243 5.74 -24.38 11.84
C VAL A 243 6.18 -23.08 12.47
N GLN A 244 5.54 -21.98 12.07
CA GLN A 244 5.82 -20.64 12.56
C GLN A 244 4.64 -20.10 13.36
N SER A 245 4.92 -19.49 14.51
CA SER A 245 3.94 -18.75 15.29
C SER A 245 4.53 -17.40 15.66
N THR A 246 3.80 -16.32 15.39
CA THR A 246 4.23 -14.96 15.71
C THR A 246 3.16 -14.27 16.55
N VAL A 247 3.58 -13.66 17.64
CA VAL A 247 2.77 -12.71 18.42
C VAL A 247 3.47 -11.38 18.40
N GLY A 248 2.74 -10.33 18.06
CA GLY A 248 3.32 -9.00 17.89
C GLY A 248 2.45 -7.90 18.44
N LEU A 249 3.10 -6.78 18.66
CA LEU A 249 2.48 -5.49 18.96
C LEU A 249 2.98 -4.50 17.93
N GLU A 250 2.08 -3.76 17.31
CA GLU A 250 2.40 -2.69 16.38
C GLU A 250 1.84 -1.38 16.91
N TRP A 251 2.71 -0.41 17.13
CA TRP A 251 2.35 0.92 17.62
C TRP A 251 2.34 1.89 16.45
N ASP A 252 1.15 2.38 16.09
CA ASP A 252 0.97 3.41 15.10
C ASP A 252 1.40 4.76 15.67
N ILE A 253 2.44 5.36 15.08
CA ILE A 253 2.88 6.73 15.37
C ILE A 253 1.92 7.71 14.70
N ASP A 254 1.58 7.41 13.46
CA ASP A 254 0.58 8.08 12.63
C ASP A 254 0.02 7.09 11.58
N TRP A 255 -0.76 7.60 10.62
CA TRP A 255 -1.36 6.73 9.58
C TRP A 255 -0.37 6.08 8.62
N GLU A 256 0.83 6.62 8.53
CA GLU A 256 1.87 6.17 7.61
C GLU A 256 2.97 5.40 8.30
N ARG A 257 3.19 5.63 9.60
CA ARG A 257 4.36 5.12 10.32
C ARG A 257 3.96 4.33 11.55
N SER A 258 4.60 3.18 11.71
CA SER A 258 4.47 2.37 12.93
C SER A 258 5.80 1.73 13.33
N ILE A 259 5.91 1.40 14.59
CA ILE A 259 6.97 0.56 15.16
C ILE A 259 6.33 -0.75 15.58
N HIS A 260 6.96 -1.87 15.28
CA HIS A 260 6.44 -3.17 15.66
C HIS A 260 7.48 -3.97 16.46
N PHE A 261 6.96 -4.71 17.43
CA PHE A 261 7.70 -5.67 18.24
C PHE A 261 7.06 -7.05 18.07
N ASN A 262 7.86 -8.06 17.74
CA ASN A 262 7.39 -9.41 17.47
C ASN A 262 8.14 -10.43 18.32
N TYR A 263 7.42 -11.44 18.80
CA TYR A 263 7.97 -12.70 19.24
C TYR A 263 7.62 -13.76 18.21
N GLU A 264 8.64 -14.37 17.63
CA GLU A 264 8.51 -15.41 16.59
C GLU A 264 9.07 -16.73 17.12
N LYS A 265 8.29 -17.81 16.99
CA LYS A 265 8.69 -19.17 17.27
C LYS A 265 8.65 -19.95 15.97
N ASN A 266 9.78 -20.50 15.57
CA ASN A 266 9.92 -21.39 14.40
C ASN A 266 10.32 -22.78 14.88
N GLU A 267 9.69 -23.79 14.31
CA GLU A 267 9.96 -25.19 14.62
C GLU A 267 10.06 -25.96 13.30
N SER A 268 11.21 -26.58 13.05
CA SER A 268 11.43 -27.47 11.92
C SER A 268 11.19 -28.92 12.36
N ILE A 269 10.46 -29.66 11.54
CA ILE A 269 10.17 -31.07 11.74
C ILE A 269 10.61 -31.81 10.48
N ILE A 270 11.59 -32.68 10.60
CA ILE A 270 12.10 -33.48 9.48
C ILE A 270 11.19 -34.70 9.31
N THR A 271 10.77 -34.98 8.09
CA THR A 271 9.98 -36.18 7.77
C THR A 271 10.90 -37.40 7.69
N HIS A 272 10.30 -38.59 7.65
CA HIS A 272 11.07 -39.81 7.45
C HIS A 272 11.83 -39.81 6.11
N GLU A 273 11.21 -39.35 5.03
CA GLU A 273 11.85 -39.22 3.72
C GLU A 273 12.98 -38.20 3.77
N GLY A 274 12.75 -37.06 4.43
CA GLY A 274 13.78 -36.02 4.61
C GLY A 274 14.99 -36.51 5.38
N SER A 275 14.80 -37.32 6.43
CA SER A 275 15.90 -37.87 7.21
C SER A 275 16.72 -38.90 6.45
N LEU A 276 16.15 -39.58 5.46
CA LEU A 276 16.87 -40.50 4.58
C LEU A 276 17.69 -39.76 3.49
N LEU A 277 17.14 -38.67 2.96
CA LEU A 277 17.81 -37.90 1.89
C LEU A 277 18.84 -36.92 2.45
N PHE A 278 18.62 -36.39 3.64
CA PHE A 278 19.47 -35.38 4.27
C PHE A 278 19.72 -35.79 5.75
N PRO A 279 20.55 -36.76 5.99
CA PRO A 279 20.80 -37.29 7.34
C PRO A 279 21.47 -36.26 8.28
N GLU A 280 22.03 -35.20 7.72
CA GLU A 280 22.63 -34.08 8.46
C GLU A 280 21.58 -33.09 8.98
N TRP A 281 20.35 -33.13 8.46
CA TRP A 281 19.29 -32.23 8.92
C TRP A 281 18.78 -32.64 10.31
N ALA A 282 18.64 -31.63 11.17
CA ALA A 282 18.12 -31.80 12.51
C ALA A 282 16.82 -30.98 12.69
N ALA A 283 15.89 -31.58 13.41
CA ALA A 283 14.72 -30.83 13.89
C ALA A 283 15.20 -29.77 14.90
N ASP A 284 14.77 -28.54 14.73
CA ASP A 284 15.18 -27.43 15.58
C ASP A 284 14.01 -26.54 15.96
N LYS A 285 14.20 -25.77 17.04
CA LYS A 285 13.19 -24.88 17.57
C LYS A 285 13.82 -23.55 17.99
N LYS A 286 13.56 -22.54 17.18
CA LYS A 286 14.09 -21.18 17.39
C LYS A 286 13.03 -20.26 17.97
N ARG A 287 13.47 -19.39 18.87
CA ARG A 287 12.66 -18.31 19.44
C ARG A 287 13.38 -16.99 19.17
N MET A 288 12.69 -16.06 18.53
CA MET A 288 13.29 -14.81 18.08
C MET A 288 12.47 -13.62 18.59
N LEU A 289 13.15 -12.58 19.00
CA LEU A 289 12.56 -11.26 19.24
C LEU A 289 12.85 -10.38 18.03
N GLY A 290 11.82 -9.71 17.53
CA GLY A 290 11.91 -8.81 16.38
C GLY A 290 11.52 -7.40 16.78
N LEU A 291 12.29 -6.41 16.34
CA LEU A 291 11.95 -4.99 16.40
C LEU A 291 12.01 -4.44 14.98
N GLY A 292 11.00 -3.66 14.61
CA GLY A 292 10.99 -3.12 13.27
C GLY A 292 10.19 -1.84 13.13
N TYR A 293 10.24 -1.31 11.91
CA TYR A 293 9.60 -0.07 11.51
C TYR A 293 8.85 -0.29 10.18
N ARG A 294 7.69 0.34 10.07
CA ARG A 294 6.91 0.41 8.83
C ARG A 294 6.64 1.87 8.48
N GLN A 295 6.76 2.18 7.21
CA GLN A 295 6.31 3.44 6.62
C GLN A 295 5.57 3.15 5.32
N THR A 296 4.45 3.81 5.08
CA THR A 296 3.65 3.65 3.86
C THR A 296 3.13 5.00 3.39
N SER A 297 3.73 5.52 2.33
CA SER A 297 3.25 6.70 1.61
C SER A 297 2.73 6.35 0.21
N LEU A 298 2.62 5.05 -0.10
CA LEU A 298 2.24 4.57 -1.43
C LEU A 298 0.79 4.92 -1.76
N ASN A 299 0.62 5.64 -2.87
CA ASN A 299 -0.68 5.98 -3.43
C ASN A 299 -0.90 5.23 -4.74
N THR A 300 -1.60 4.10 -4.66
CA THR A 300 -1.89 3.25 -5.83
C THR A 300 -2.84 3.88 -6.85
N GLN A 301 -3.56 4.94 -6.49
CA GLN A 301 -4.44 5.66 -7.44
C GLN A 301 -3.66 6.62 -8.34
N THR A 302 -2.62 7.25 -7.79
CA THR A 302 -1.75 8.16 -8.53
C THR A 302 -0.46 7.49 -9.00
N HIS A 303 -0.25 6.22 -8.66
CA HIS A 303 0.98 5.47 -8.93
C HIS A 303 2.23 6.23 -8.47
N HIS A 304 2.20 6.70 -7.23
CA HIS A 304 3.30 7.44 -6.63
C HIS A 304 3.46 7.11 -5.15
N GLY A 305 4.70 6.92 -4.74
CA GLY A 305 5.05 6.73 -3.34
C GLY A 305 5.81 5.44 -3.06
N VAL A 306 6.11 5.22 -1.78
CA VAL A 306 6.92 4.12 -1.28
C VAL A 306 6.27 3.52 -0.04
N SER A 307 6.27 2.20 0.05
CA SER A 307 6.01 1.45 1.28
C SER A 307 7.28 0.72 1.69
N LEU A 308 7.65 0.84 2.96
CA LEU A 308 8.84 0.24 3.53
C LEU A 308 8.48 -0.48 4.83
N ARG A 309 8.91 -1.73 4.98
CA ARG A 309 8.86 -2.49 6.23
C ARG A 309 10.20 -3.13 6.50
N THR A 310 10.76 -2.86 7.67
CA THR A 310 12.02 -3.45 8.10
C THR A 310 11.83 -4.15 9.45
N THR A 311 12.51 -5.26 9.67
CA THR A 311 12.50 -5.95 10.96
C THR A 311 13.85 -6.57 11.21
N LEU A 312 14.42 -6.31 12.38
CA LEU A 312 15.61 -6.98 12.91
C LEU A 312 15.15 -8.01 13.94
N TYR A 313 15.52 -9.25 13.73
CA TYR A 313 15.25 -10.35 14.64
C TYR A 313 16.55 -10.81 15.32
N GLN A 314 16.46 -11.14 16.58
CA GLN A 314 17.54 -11.72 17.38
C GLN A 314 17.04 -12.99 18.07
N GLU A 315 17.79 -14.08 17.96
CA GLU A 315 17.49 -15.31 18.66
C GLU A 315 17.70 -15.13 20.18
N MET A 316 16.78 -15.70 20.98
CA MET A 316 16.76 -15.49 22.43
C MET A 316 17.83 -16.24 23.21
N ASN A 317 18.52 -17.20 22.59
CA ASN A 317 19.51 -18.02 23.29
C ASN A 317 20.78 -17.25 23.66
N PHE A 318 21.09 -16.15 22.95
CA PHE A 318 22.27 -15.29 23.14
C PHE A 318 23.59 -16.04 23.15
N GLU A 319 23.63 -17.23 22.54
CA GLU A 319 24.85 -18.00 22.37
C GLU A 319 25.71 -17.40 21.24
N PRO A 320 27.02 -17.66 21.17
CA PRO A 320 27.89 -17.17 20.10
C PRO A 320 27.42 -17.52 18.69
N GLN A 321 26.62 -18.59 18.56
CA GLN A 321 26.04 -19.06 17.30
C GLN A 321 24.61 -18.59 17.07
N SER A 322 24.08 -17.71 17.95
CA SER A 322 22.70 -17.23 17.83
C SER A 322 22.48 -16.46 16.54
N ILE A 323 21.29 -16.65 15.96
CA ILE A 323 20.94 -16.07 14.67
C ILE A 323 20.43 -14.63 14.88
N SER A 324 21.03 -13.70 14.13
CA SER A 324 20.46 -12.39 13.88
C SER A 324 19.97 -12.35 12.44
N LYS A 325 18.71 -11.94 12.23
CA LYS A 325 18.07 -11.91 10.92
C LYS A 325 17.49 -10.52 10.65
N PHE A 326 17.86 -9.95 9.52
CA PHE A 326 17.27 -8.70 9.01
C PHE A 326 16.31 -9.03 7.88
N LYS A 327 15.07 -8.53 7.98
CA LYS A 327 14.07 -8.59 6.90
C LYS A 327 13.78 -7.18 6.41
N LEU A 328 13.74 -7.01 5.10
CA LEU A 328 13.34 -5.79 4.40
C LEU A 328 12.27 -6.14 3.38
N ARG A 329 11.20 -5.38 3.34
CA ARG A 329 10.27 -5.31 2.21
C ARG A 329 10.06 -3.86 1.84
N SER A 330 10.23 -3.56 0.56
CA SER A 330 9.95 -2.23 0.01
C SER A 330 9.11 -2.38 -1.25
N GLU A 331 8.09 -1.56 -1.39
CA GLU A 331 7.29 -1.44 -2.60
C GLU A 331 7.25 0.03 -3.00
N ALA A 332 7.43 0.32 -4.29
CA ALA A 332 7.43 1.67 -4.82
C ALA A 332 6.69 1.72 -6.15
N GLU A 333 5.98 2.81 -6.39
CA GLU A 333 5.36 3.10 -7.67
C GLU A 333 5.79 4.51 -8.12
N PHE A 334 6.15 4.63 -9.40
CA PHE A 334 6.61 5.88 -10.00
C PHE A 334 5.88 6.12 -11.32
N LEU A 335 5.04 7.15 -11.36
CA LEU A 335 4.42 7.61 -12.59
C LEU A 335 5.48 8.23 -13.50
N LEU A 336 5.65 7.71 -14.71
CA LEU A 336 6.59 8.22 -15.70
C LEU A 336 5.92 9.22 -16.65
N LEU A 337 4.77 8.83 -17.20
CA LEU A 337 3.94 9.60 -18.12
C LEU A 337 2.46 9.27 -17.82
N ALA A 338 1.53 10.02 -18.35
CA ALA A 338 0.10 9.89 -18.05
C ALA A 338 -0.45 8.44 -18.05
N ASN A 339 0.11 7.56 -18.89
CA ASN A 339 -0.34 6.17 -19.02
C ASN A 339 0.74 5.14 -18.66
N PHE A 340 1.96 5.58 -18.27
CA PHE A 340 3.07 4.71 -17.95
C PHE A 340 3.50 4.90 -16.51
N TYR A 341 3.61 3.80 -15.76
CA TYR A 341 4.26 3.81 -14.45
C TYR A 341 5.11 2.57 -14.26
N ILE A 342 6.07 2.66 -13.35
CA ILE A 342 6.89 1.53 -12.91
C ILE A 342 6.47 1.17 -11.50
N SER A 343 6.24 -0.11 -11.26
CA SER A 343 6.20 -0.68 -9.90
C SER A 343 7.46 -1.48 -9.63
N GLN A 344 8.01 -1.30 -8.45
CA GLN A 344 9.16 -2.03 -7.96
C GLN A 344 8.83 -2.63 -6.59
N ARG A 345 9.22 -3.89 -6.40
CA ARG A 345 9.18 -4.55 -5.09
C ARG A 345 10.53 -5.17 -4.81
N VAL A 346 11.04 -4.92 -3.62
CA VAL A 346 12.27 -5.52 -3.10
C VAL A 346 11.95 -6.27 -1.82
N ASP A 347 12.29 -7.55 -1.78
CA ASP A 347 12.25 -8.36 -0.57
C ASP A 347 13.68 -8.85 -0.30
N ALA A 348 14.17 -8.66 0.93
CA ALA A 348 15.47 -9.11 1.35
C ALA A 348 15.42 -9.79 2.72
N THR A 349 16.12 -10.90 2.86
CA THR A 349 16.38 -11.54 4.14
C THR A 349 17.87 -11.81 4.24
N ILE A 350 18.50 -11.25 5.27
CA ILE A 350 19.93 -11.36 5.52
C ILE A 350 20.13 -11.88 6.93
N GLN A 351 20.95 -12.92 7.09
CA GLN A 351 21.25 -13.55 8.38
C GLN A 351 22.77 -13.59 8.58
N ASN A 352 23.21 -13.42 9.82
CA ASN A 352 24.63 -13.43 10.18
C ASN A 352 25.22 -14.85 10.28
N HIS A 353 24.47 -15.87 9.89
CA HIS A 353 24.84 -17.26 10.13
C HIS A 353 25.89 -17.76 9.14
N THR A 354 27.04 -18.21 9.64
CA THR A 354 27.98 -19.09 8.94
C THR A 354 27.39 -20.50 8.97
N VAL A 355 26.54 -20.80 8.03
CA VAL A 355 25.65 -21.94 8.11
C VAL A 355 26.30 -23.17 7.56
N SER A 356 26.37 -24.18 8.33
CA SER A 356 26.06 -25.51 7.87
C SER A 356 24.60 -25.52 7.41
N LEU A 357 24.29 -25.89 6.18
CA LEU A 357 22.92 -25.96 5.61
C LEU A 357 22.05 -27.06 6.28
N THR A 358 22.28 -27.31 7.57
CA THR A 358 21.72 -28.43 8.33
C THR A 358 20.35 -28.11 8.93
N ASP A 359 19.97 -26.84 8.96
CA ASP A 359 18.65 -26.42 9.49
C ASP A 359 17.77 -25.81 8.38
N PRO A 360 16.79 -26.56 7.89
CA PRO A 360 15.91 -26.06 6.85
C PRO A 360 15.00 -24.90 7.28
N SER A 361 14.82 -24.65 8.59
CA SER A 361 13.97 -23.56 9.08
C SER A 361 14.52 -22.15 8.84
N ILE A 362 15.82 -22.06 8.57
CA ILE A 362 16.47 -20.78 8.27
C ILE A 362 16.54 -20.48 6.76
N LEU A 363 16.23 -21.46 5.91
CA LEU A 363 16.33 -21.31 4.47
C LEU A 363 15.14 -20.54 3.92
N MET A 364 15.42 -19.42 3.23
CA MET A 364 14.42 -18.57 2.58
C MET A 364 14.24 -18.99 1.14
N PRO A 365 12.98 -19.09 0.66
CA PRO A 365 12.71 -19.43 -0.74
C PRO A 365 13.02 -18.25 -1.67
N LEU A 366 13.51 -18.55 -2.86
CA LEU A 366 13.73 -17.61 -3.96
C LEU A 366 13.34 -18.28 -5.28
N GLY A 367 12.64 -17.57 -6.16
CA GLY A 367 12.01 -18.06 -7.37
C GLY A 367 10.50 -18.15 -7.21
N GLY A 368 9.78 -17.99 -8.32
CA GLY A 368 8.31 -18.01 -8.35
C GLY A 368 7.65 -16.64 -8.48
N VAL A 369 6.33 -16.64 -8.51
CA VAL A 369 5.50 -15.47 -8.82
C VAL A 369 5.70 -14.32 -7.82
N ASN A 370 6.00 -14.66 -6.56
CA ASN A 370 6.14 -13.69 -5.47
C ASN A 370 7.58 -13.17 -5.30
N SER A 371 8.56 -13.65 -6.08
CA SER A 371 9.97 -13.25 -5.96
C SER A 371 10.65 -13.02 -7.32
N VAL A 372 11.01 -14.05 -8.07
CA VAL A 372 11.59 -13.95 -9.41
C VAL A 372 10.74 -14.80 -10.37
N ARG A 373 9.87 -14.12 -11.12
CA ARG A 373 8.95 -14.77 -12.09
C ARG A 373 9.75 -15.45 -13.20
N GLY A 374 9.24 -16.57 -13.72
CA GLY A 374 9.90 -17.37 -14.74
C GLY A 374 10.70 -18.56 -14.20
N TYR A 375 10.65 -18.76 -12.88
CA TYR A 375 11.13 -19.96 -12.17
C TYR A 375 9.98 -20.63 -11.44
N GLU A 376 10.16 -21.90 -11.08
CA GLU A 376 9.27 -22.59 -10.15
C GLU A 376 9.30 -21.91 -8.78
N GLU A 377 8.23 -22.08 -8.00
CA GLU A 377 8.20 -21.57 -6.63
C GLU A 377 9.27 -22.23 -5.77
N ALA A 378 9.95 -21.41 -4.98
CA ALA A 378 11.06 -21.84 -4.15
C ALA A 378 12.13 -22.62 -4.94
N TYR A 379 12.44 -22.17 -6.17
CA TYR A 379 13.44 -22.76 -7.05
C TYR A 379 14.79 -22.95 -6.35
N VAL A 380 15.16 -21.98 -5.53
CA VAL A 380 16.33 -22.02 -4.64
C VAL A 380 15.85 -21.76 -3.21
N ARG A 381 16.52 -22.38 -2.25
CA ARG A 381 16.43 -22.06 -0.83
C ARG A 381 17.81 -21.74 -0.28
N ALA A 382 17.94 -20.56 0.32
CA ALA A 382 19.21 -20.07 0.84
C ALA A 382 19.01 -19.26 2.13
N PRO A 383 20.00 -19.20 3.03
CA PRO A 383 19.90 -18.40 4.25
C PRO A 383 19.78 -16.90 3.96
N ASN A 384 20.45 -16.42 2.91
CA ASN A 384 20.38 -15.03 2.48
C ASN A 384 19.79 -14.93 1.09
N THR A 385 18.73 -14.16 0.95
CA THR A 385 18.05 -13.94 -0.32
C THR A 385 17.69 -12.47 -0.49
N ILE A 386 17.82 -11.99 -1.71
CA ILE A 386 17.32 -10.68 -2.15
C ILE A 386 16.58 -10.92 -3.45
N SER A 387 15.35 -10.42 -3.54
CA SER A 387 14.60 -10.38 -4.80
C SER A 387 14.17 -8.96 -5.13
N MET A 388 14.19 -8.63 -6.41
CA MET A 388 13.71 -7.36 -6.93
C MET A 388 12.82 -7.64 -8.14
N GLN A 389 11.55 -7.30 -8.02
CA GLN A 389 10.57 -7.35 -9.09
C GLN A 389 10.38 -5.94 -9.66
N ASN A 390 10.59 -5.78 -10.97
CA ASN A 390 10.36 -4.52 -11.66
C ASN A 390 9.32 -4.75 -12.75
N THR A 391 8.27 -3.94 -12.75
CA THR A 391 7.19 -4.05 -13.75
C THR A 391 6.91 -2.67 -14.33
N LEU A 392 7.01 -2.56 -15.64
CA LEU A 392 6.52 -1.42 -16.41
C LEU A 392 5.06 -1.68 -16.78
N HIS A 393 4.21 -0.73 -16.47
CA HIS A 393 2.78 -0.76 -16.73
C HIS A 393 2.42 0.28 -17.80
N TYR A 394 1.66 -0.13 -18.78
CA TYR A 394 1.01 0.76 -19.74
C TYR A 394 -0.50 0.65 -19.58
N THR A 395 -1.13 1.72 -19.12
CA THR A 395 -2.58 1.77 -18.90
C THR A 395 -3.31 2.09 -20.20
N ILE A 396 -4.22 1.20 -20.61
CA ILE A 396 -5.13 1.37 -21.74
C ILE A 396 -6.47 1.91 -21.22
N ARG A 397 -7.44 2.04 -22.11
CA ARG A 397 -8.83 2.39 -21.75
C ARG A 397 -9.39 1.45 -20.68
N ASN A 398 -10.26 1.96 -19.81
CA ASN A 398 -10.94 1.21 -18.73
C ASN A 398 -10.01 0.58 -17.70
N GLN A 399 -8.85 1.19 -17.43
CA GLN A 399 -7.87 0.72 -16.45
C GLN A 399 -7.32 -0.70 -16.73
N SER A 400 -7.48 -1.22 -17.95
CA SER A 400 -6.75 -2.39 -18.41
C SER A 400 -5.29 -2.02 -18.68
N GLN A 401 -4.36 -2.95 -18.52
CA GLN A 401 -2.93 -2.65 -18.61
C GLN A 401 -2.20 -3.72 -19.41
N ILE A 402 -1.16 -3.30 -20.12
CA ILE A 402 -0.11 -4.18 -20.61
C ILE A 402 1.07 -4.07 -19.65
N LEU A 403 1.67 -5.20 -19.35
CA LEU A 403 2.76 -5.32 -18.40
C LEU A 403 4.00 -5.86 -19.10
N ALA A 404 5.15 -5.28 -18.81
CA ALA A 404 6.45 -5.87 -19.14
C ALA A 404 7.28 -5.89 -17.88
N PHE A 405 7.98 -6.97 -17.59
CA PHE A 405 8.73 -7.06 -16.36
C PHE A 405 10.10 -7.70 -16.53
N TYR A 406 10.98 -7.33 -15.60
CA TYR A 406 12.30 -7.92 -15.41
C TYR A 406 12.58 -8.06 -13.92
N ASP A 407 12.77 -9.28 -13.48
CA ASP A 407 13.00 -9.63 -12.10
C ASP A 407 14.43 -10.13 -11.90
N PHE A 408 14.96 -9.83 -10.74
CA PHE A 408 16.32 -10.20 -10.36
C PHE A 408 16.33 -10.77 -8.94
N GLY A 409 17.11 -11.82 -8.73
CA GLY A 409 17.30 -12.45 -7.43
C GLY A 409 18.75 -12.74 -7.16
N LEU A 410 19.17 -12.56 -5.90
CA LEU A 410 20.46 -12.95 -5.37
C LEU A 410 20.27 -13.94 -4.23
N HIS A 411 21.11 -14.93 -4.16
CA HIS A 411 21.18 -15.84 -3.03
C HIS A 411 22.63 -16.26 -2.76
N ASN A 412 22.92 -16.56 -1.50
CA ASN A 412 24.23 -17.14 -1.19
C ASN A 412 24.18 -18.67 -1.26
N THR A 413 25.23 -19.23 -1.79
CA THR A 413 25.58 -20.63 -1.66
C THR A 413 26.68 -20.74 -0.59
N GLU A 414 27.18 -21.96 -0.33
CA GLU A 414 28.28 -22.15 0.63
C GLU A 414 29.54 -21.36 0.28
N ASN A 415 29.84 -21.17 -1.01
CA ASN A 415 31.10 -20.60 -1.47
C ASN A 415 30.97 -19.35 -2.33
N SER A 416 29.75 -18.94 -2.71
CA SER A 416 29.53 -17.84 -3.66
C SER A 416 28.19 -17.16 -3.46
N ILE A 417 28.04 -16.02 -4.11
CA ILE A 417 26.74 -15.37 -4.34
C ILE A 417 26.35 -15.67 -5.78
N GLU A 418 25.17 -16.24 -5.95
CA GLU A 418 24.61 -16.55 -7.26
C GLU A 418 23.40 -15.66 -7.55
N ASN A 419 23.07 -15.51 -8.83
CA ASN A 419 21.92 -14.75 -9.27
C ASN A 419 20.98 -15.56 -10.15
N ILE A 420 19.70 -15.18 -10.09
CA ILE A 420 18.67 -15.67 -10.99
C ILE A 420 17.93 -14.47 -11.60
N GLN A 421 17.47 -14.60 -12.84
CA GLN A 421 16.83 -13.51 -13.59
C GLN A 421 15.62 -14.05 -14.33
N GLY A 422 14.52 -13.31 -14.29
CA GLY A 422 13.31 -13.65 -15.00
C GLY A 422 12.70 -12.44 -15.71
N TYR A 423 12.04 -12.67 -16.82
CA TYR A 423 11.40 -11.61 -17.60
C TYR A 423 10.13 -12.12 -18.25
N GLY A 424 9.29 -11.20 -18.68
CA GLY A 424 8.07 -11.59 -19.35
C GLY A 424 7.13 -10.42 -19.65
N LEU A 425 5.97 -10.82 -20.11
CA LEU A 425 4.89 -9.92 -20.48
C LEU A 425 3.60 -10.35 -19.81
N GLY A 426 2.67 -9.41 -19.65
CA GLY A 426 1.37 -9.71 -19.10
C GLY A 426 0.30 -8.73 -19.57
N ILE A 427 -0.94 -9.13 -19.35
CA ILE A 427 -2.11 -8.29 -19.59
C ILE A 427 -2.95 -8.32 -18.31
N GLN A 428 -3.36 -7.16 -17.86
CA GLN A 428 -4.33 -7.00 -16.80
C GLN A 428 -5.64 -6.46 -17.38
N LEU A 429 -6.71 -7.18 -17.15
CA LEU A 429 -8.06 -6.80 -17.56
C LEU A 429 -8.86 -6.40 -16.32
N ARG A 430 -9.59 -5.31 -16.38
CA ARG A 430 -10.51 -4.93 -15.32
C ARG A 430 -11.84 -5.66 -15.50
N SER A 431 -12.26 -6.41 -14.51
CA SER A 431 -13.61 -6.94 -14.38
C SER A 431 -14.45 -6.10 -13.42
N GLY A 432 -15.78 -6.30 -13.41
CA GLY A 432 -16.67 -5.59 -12.47
C GLY A 432 -16.40 -5.89 -11.00
N ARG A 433 -15.68 -6.96 -10.68
CA ARG A 433 -15.35 -7.40 -9.31
C ARG A 433 -13.87 -7.31 -8.96
N GLY A 434 -13.01 -6.92 -9.91
CA GLY A 434 -11.59 -6.79 -9.66
C GLY A 434 -10.75 -7.12 -10.90
N PRO A 435 -9.44 -6.85 -10.87
CA PRO A 435 -8.56 -7.16 -11.99
C PRO A 435 -8.31 -8.67 -12.13
N ILE A 436 -8.22 -9.08 -13.40
CA ILE A 436 -7.71 -10.40 -13.82
C ILE A 436 -6.40 -10.14 -14.54
N ARG A 437 -5.34 -10.82 -14.15
CA ARG A 437 -4.00 -10.66 -14.74
C ARG A 437 -3.53 -11.98 -15.34
N LEU A 438 -3.07 -11.93 -16.57
CA LEU A 438 -2.42 -13.04 -17.27
C LEU A 438 -0.96 -12.68 -17.46
N ILE A 439 -0.04 -13.55 -17.05
CA ILE A 439 1.41 -13.32 -17.11
C ILE A 439 2.05 -14.52 -17.79
N LEU A 440 2.93 -14.23 -18.73
CA LEU A 440 3.85 -15.18 -19.35
C LEU A 440 5.27 -14.82 -18.92
N ALA A 441 5.93 -15.70 -18.16
CA ALA A 441 7.24 -15.49 -17.55
C ALA A 441 8.24 -16.56 -18.01
N SER A 442 9.50 -16.19 -18.21
CA SER A 442 10.57 -17.11 -18.58
C SER A 442 11.92 -16.66 -18.05
N HIS A 443 12.86 -17.60 -17.90
CA HIS A 443 14.28 -17.38 -17.60
C HIS A 443 15.23 -17.86 -18.69
N LYS A 444 14.76 -18.64 -19.67
CA LYS A 444 15.56 -19.29 -20.73
C LYS A 444 15.15 -18.93 -22.17
N GLY A 445 14.49 -17.79 -22.36
CA GLY A 445 13.95 -17.39 -23.64
C GLY A 445 12.45 -17.68 -23.76
N ILE A 446 11.76 -16.89 -24.62
CA ILE A 446 10.29 -16.94 -24.78
C ILE A 446 9.94 -18.12 -25.70
N LYS A 447 10.10 -19.34 -25.20
CA LYS A 447 9.54 -20.55 -25.81
C LYS A 447 8.45 -21.08 -24.90
N MET A 448 7.29 -21.45 -25.42
CA MET A 448 6.18 -21.95 -24.61
C MET A 448 6.56 -23.16 -23.74
N SER A 449 7.51 -23.98 -24.18
CA SER A 449 8.03 -25.12 -23.40
C SER A 449 8.83 -24.74 -22.15
N ASN A 450 9.34 -23.51 -22.08
CA ASN A 450 10.21 -23.03 -21.00
C ASN A 450 9.59 -21.83 -20.27
N SER A 451 8.30 -21.58 -20.49
CA SER A 451 7.62 -20.43 -19.93
C SER A 451 6.58 -20.86 -18.92
N PHE A 452 6.44 -20.06 -17.88
CA PHE A 452 5.41 -20.17 -16.86
C PHE A 452 4.26 -19.27 -17.20
N PHE A 453 3.05 -19.80 -17.11
CA PHE A 453 1.83 -19.05 -17.31
C PHE A 453 1.11 -18.89 -15.98
N HIS A 454 0.85 -17.65 -15.58
CA HIS A 454 0.16 -17.32 -14.33
C HIS A 454 -1.14 -16.59 -14.64
N LEU A 455 -2.22 -17.04 -13.98
CA LEU A 455 -3.51 -16.38 -13.97
C LEU A 455 -3.77 -15.89 -12.55
N GLU A 456 -3.78 -14.58 -12.35
CA GLU A 456 -4.08 -13.95 -11.07
C GLU A 456 -5.46 -13.30 -11.10
N TYR A 457 -6.20 -13.43 -10.04
CA TYR A 457 -7.43 -12.69 -9.78
C TYR A 457 -7.33 -12.00 -8.42
N SER A 458 -7.73 -10.73 -8.37
CA SER A 458 -7.84 -9.99 -7.12
C SER A 458 -9.16 -9.22 -7.10
N GLY A 459 -10.05 -9.54 -6.19
CA GLY A 459 -11.36 -8.90 -6.14
C GLY A 459 -12.02 -8.97 -4.77
N GLY A 460 -13.01 -8.08 -4.57
CA GLY A 460 -13.89 -8.11 -3.42
C GLY A 460 -15.14 -8.91 -3.71
N ILE A 461 -15.56 -9.73 -2.76
CA ILE A 461 -16.86 -10.40 -2.76
C ILE A 461 -17.68 -9.71 -1.67
N PRO A 462 -18.83 -9.10 -2.00
CA PRO A 462 -19.70 -8.53 -0.97
C PRO A 462 -20.06 -9.61 0.07
N TRP A 463 -19.87 -9.28 1.34
CA TRP A 463 -20.33 -10.15 2.41
C TRP A 463 -21.86 -10.22 2.33
N ILE A 464 -22.39 -11.42 2.26
CA ILE A 464 -23.84 -11.63 2.22
C ILE A 464 -24.40 -11.08 3.53
N ASP A 465 -25.28 -10.07 3.44
CA ASP A 465 -26.02 -9.56 4.58
C ASP A 465 -26.76 -10.69 5.28
N ARG A 466 -26.48 -10.85 6.57
CA ARG A 466 -27.26 -11.71 7.45
C ARG A 466 -28.34 -10.90 8.14
#